data_f8b72a14f257a3ad5c0d32f515821139
#
_entry.id   f8b72a14f257a3ad5c0d32f515821139
#
_cell.length_a   1.000
_cell.length_b   1.000
_cell.length_c   1.000
_cell.angle_alpha   90.00
_cell.angle_beta   90.00
_cell.angle_gamma   90.00
#
_symmetry.space_group_name_H-M   'P 1'
#
loop_
_entity.id
_entity.type
_entity.pdbx_description
1 polymer ?
#
loop_
_entity_poly.entity_id
_entity_poly.type
_entity_poly.pdbx_seq_one_letter_code
_entity_poly.pdbx_strand_id
1 'polypeptide(L)'
;KLQEEINSMHLRGKVKLLGHVSDEELPSYYGACDVFCLSSVQKTEAFGIVQIEAMSCGKPVVATKIPHSGVSWVNAHEESGINVVPGDAYALAKAIEAIAENGAAYDRYSEGALNRYQKLFTKEKMIAKCKELYDGLMKETKQ
;
A
#
# COMPACT_ATOMS: atom_id res chain seq x y z
N LYS A 1 -15.03 -9.42 -17.90
CA LYS A 1 -14.15 -8.32 -18.37
C LYS A 1 -12.67 -8.63 -18.08
N LEU A 2 -12.20 -8.60 -16.80
CA LEU A 2 -10.78 -8.89 -16.48
C LEU A 2 -10.32 -10.27 -16.98
N GLN A 3 -11.14 -11.31 -16.85
CA GLN A 3 -10.82 -12.64 -17.36
C GLN A 3 -10.68 -12.67 -18.91
N GLU A 4 -11.48 -11.90 -19.60
CA GLU A 4 -11.40 -11.76 -21.07
C GLU A 4 -10.11 -11.03 -21.46
N GLU A 5 -9.72 -10.00 -20.74
CA GLU A 5 -8.45 -9.28 -20.93
C GLU A 5 -7.24 -10.20 -20.70
N ILE A 6 -7.22 -10.97 -19.61
CA ILE A 6 -6.18 -11.99 -19.34
C ILE A 6 -6.07 -12.97 -20.50
N ASN A 7 -7.22 -13.42 -21.05
CA ASN A 7 -7.24 -14.37 -22.15
C ASN A 7 -6.72 -13.75 -23.46
N SER A 8 -7.17 -12.54 -23.80
CA SER A 8 -6.79 -11.83 -25.03
C SER A 8 -5.31 -11.43 -25.04
N MET A 9 -4.75 -11.12 -23.88
CA MET A 9 -3.33 -10.78 -23.70
C MET A 9 -2.42 -12.01 -23.49
N HIS A 10 -2.96 -13.22 -23.59
CA HIS A 10 -2.21 -14.47 -23.36
C HIS A 10 -1.52 -14.56 -21.97
N LEU A 11 -2.14 -13.97 -20.93
CA LEU A 11 -1.62 -13.93 -19.58
C LEU A 11 -2.12 -15.08 -18.69
N ARG A 12 -2.73 -16.11 -19.26
CA ARG A 12 -3.14 -17.33 -18.53
C ARG A 12 -1.92 -17.97 -17.84
N GLY A 13 -2.04 -18.25 -16.54
CA GLY A 13 -0.96 -18.79 -15.72
C GLY A 13 0.02 -17.74 -15.17
N LYS A 14 -0.01 -16.50 -15.69
CA LYS A 14 0.76 -15.37 -15.15
C LYS A 14 -0.09 -14.47 -14.24
N VAL A 15 -1.39 -14.34 -14.56
CA VAL A 15 -2.34 -13.56 -13.77
C VAL A 15 -3.43 -14.48 -13.24
N LYS A 16 -3.66 -14.40 -11.94
CA LYS A 16 -4.69 -15.17 -11.24
C LYS A 16 -5.68 -14.21 -10.57
N LEU A 17 -6.97 -14.36 -10.91
CA LEU A 17 -8.04 -13.68 -10.21
C LEU A 17 -8.45 -14.53 -9.00
N LEU A 18 -8.24 -14.03 -7.79
CA LEU A 18 -8.52 -14.78 -6.57
C LEU A 18 -10.00 -14.71 -6.16
N GLY A 19 -10.73 -13.70 -6.66
CA GLY A 19 -12.09 -13.43 -6.19
C GLY A 19 -12.08 -12.87 -4.77
N HIS A 20 -13.07 -13.25 -3.98
CA HIS A 20 -13.12 -12.89 -2.56
C HIS A 20 -12.13 -13.77 -1.78
N VAL A 21 -11.29 -13.11 -1.01
CA VAL A 21 -10.37 -13.75 -0.05
C VAL A 21 -10.88 -13.44 1.36
N SER A 22 -10.94 -14.42 2.24
CA SER A 22 -11.37 -14.20 3.62
C SER A 22 -10.33 -13.41 4.42
N ASP A 23 -10.79 -12.73 5.48
CA ASP A 23 -9.89 -11.98 6.38
C ASP A 23 -8.85 -12.89 7.06
N GLU A 24 -9.17 -14.17 7.23
CA GLU A 24 -8.27 -15.18 7.81
C GLU A 24 -7.14 -15.57 6.83
N GLU A 25 -7.43 -15.61 5.53
CA GLU A 25 -6.47 -15.98 4.48
C GLU A 25 -5.64 -14.80 4.00
N LEU A 26 -6.20 -13.57 4.05
CA LEU A 26 -5.60 -12.36 3.49
C LEU A 26 -4.16 -12.09 3.97
N PRO A 27 -3.81 -12.26 5.27
CA PRO A 27 -2.43 -12.10 5.73
C PRO A 27 -1.43 -13.02 5.03
N SER A 28 -1.86 -14.23 4.65
CA SER A 28 -1.01 -15.19 3.93
C SER A 28 -0.67 -14.69 2.53
N TYR A 29 -1.62 -14.03 1.85
CA TYR A 29 -1.36 -13.41 0.54
C TYR A 29 -0.41 -12.22 0.65
N TYR A 30 -0.56 -11.36 1.66
CA TYR A 30 0.42 -10.29 1.91
C TYR A 30 1.79 -10.88 2.23
N GLY A 31 1.87 -11.92 3.07
CA GLY A 31 3.13 -12.59 3.38
C GLY A 31 3.81 -13.21 2.16
N ALA A 32 3.04 -13.74 1.21
CA ALA A 32 3.54 -14.45 0.04
C ALA A 32 3.93 -13.53 -1.13
N CYS A 33 3.42 -12.29 -1.21
CA CYS A 33 3.77 -11.38 -2.30
C CYS A 33 5.17 -10.79 -2.09
N ASP A 34 5.86 -10.44 -3.18
CA ASP A 34 7.11 -9.70 -3.15
C ASP A 34 6.85 -8.19 -3.13
N VAL A 35 5.95 -7.71 -3.97
CA VAL A 35 5.59 -6.29 -4.08
C VAL A 35 4.07 -6.17 -4.02
N PHE A 36 3.57 -5.28 -3.16
CA PHE A 36 2.16 -4.93 -3.14
C PHE A 36 1.89 -3.76 -4.10
N CYS A 37 0.82 -3.86 -4.89
CA CYS A 37 0.46 -2.84 -5.88
C CYS A 37 -0.96 -2.32 -5.66
N LEU A 38 -1.11 -1.00 -5.47
CA LEU A 38 -2.39 -0.29 -5.42
C LEU A 38 -2.53 0.63 -6.63
N SER A 39 -3.21 0.17 -7.68
CA SER A 39 -3.35 0.85 -8.97
C SER A 39 -4.61 1.72 -9.09
N SER A 40 -5.24 2.11 -7.97
CA SER A 40 -6.45 2.95 -7.97
C SER A 40 -6.20 4.28 -8.66
N VAL A 41 -7.18 4.76 -9.43
CA VAL A 41 -7.06 6.01 -10.22
C VAL A 41 -8.01 7.12 -9.77
N GLN A 42 -8.94 6.82 -8.87
CA GLN A 42 -9.98 7.75 -8.44
C GLN A 42 -9.80 8.12 -6.95
N LYS A 43 -10.16 9.35 -6.62
CA LYS A 43 -10.10 9.89 -5.24
C LYS A 43 -11.06 9.20 -4.25
N THR A 44 -11.95 8.34 -4.71
CA THR A 44 -12.74 7.45 -3.86
C THR A 44 -11.88 6.47 -3.07
N GLU A 45 -10.67 6.17 -3.57
CA GLU A 45 -9.62 5.58 -2.77
C GLU A 45 -8.99 6.68 -1.89
N ALA A 46 -9.55 6.85 -0.72
CA ALA A 46 -9.23 7.99 0.13
C ALA A 46 -7.91 7.84 0.89
N PHE A 47 -7.53 6.62 1.27
CA PHE A 47 -6.41 6.37 2.16
C PHE A 47 -5.57 5.14 1.78
N GLY A 48 -6.20 4.05 1.35
CA GLY A 48 -5.53 2.82 0.97
C GLY A 48 -5.05 2.00 2.17
N ILE A 49 -5.94 1.62 3.08
CA ILE A 49 -5.62 0.80 4.27
C ILE A 49 -4.88 -0.49 3.90
N VAL A 50 -5.21 -1.09 2.76
CA VAL A 50 -4.55 -2.28 2.22
C VAL A 50 -3.02 -2.14 2.06
N GLN A 51 -2.53 -0.91 1.87
CA GLN A 51 -1.08 -0.63 1.86
C GLN A 51 -0.46 -0.85 3.24
N ILE A 52 -1.16 -0.43 4.30
CA ILE A 52 -0.72 -0.58 5.68
C ILE A 52 -0.65 -2.05 6.06
N GLU A 53 -1.61 -2.85 5.58
CA GLU A 53 -1.63 -4.30 5.77
C GLU A 53 -0.42 -4.95 5.10
N ALA A 54 -0.11 -4.60 3.85
CA ALA A 54 1.09 -5.05 3.16
C ALA A 54 2.38 -4.60 3.87
N MET A 55 2.45 -3.34 4.32
CA MET A 55 3.60 -2.80 5.06
C MET A 55 3.81 -3.52 6.40
N SER A 56 2.75 -3.99 7.07
CA SER A 56 2.85 -4.78 8.30
C SER A 56 3.59 -6.10 8.09
N CYS A 57 3.54 -6.62 6.86
CA CYS A 57 4.27 -7.80 6.41
C CYS A 57 5.65 -7.45 5.77
N GLY A 58 6.10 -6.21 5.90
CA GLY A 58 7.36 -5.74 5.31
C GLY A 58 7.37 -5.73 3.79
N LYS A 59 6.20 -5.55 3.14
CA LYS A 59 6.14 -5.56 1.67
C LYS A 59 6.32 -4.16 1.10
N PRO A 60 7.26 -3.98 0.14
CA PRO A 60 7.36 -2.76 -0.64
C PRO A 60 6.05 -2.45 -1.36
N VAL A 61 5.70 -1.18 -1.45
CA VAL A 61 4.44 -0.74 -2.05
C VAL A 61 4.69 0.03 -3.33
N VAL A 62 4.02 -0.35 -4.41
CA VAL A 62 3.87 0.51 -5.59
C VAL A 62 2.43 1.02 -5.63
N ALA A 63 2.25 2.34 -5.61
CA ALA A 63 0.93 2.95 -5.57
C ALA A 63 0.81 4.13 -6.52
N THR A 64 -0.41 4.54 -6.81
CA THR A 64 -0.69 5.72 -7.63
C THR A 64 -0.78 6.98 -6.77
N LYS A 65 -0.19 8.07 -7.24
CA LYS A 65 -0.26 9.39 -6.59
C LYS A 65 -1.57 10.09 -6.95
N ILE A 66 -2.67 9.65 -6.35
CA ILE A 66 -4.00 10.21 -6.62
C ILE A 66 -4.10 11.61 -5.99
N PRO A 67 -4.44 12.67 -6.76
CA PRO A 67 -4.63 14.01 -6.22
C PRO A 67 -5.70 14.05 -5.12
N HIS A 68 -5.39 14.72 -4.01
CA HIS A 68 -6.28 14.87 -2.85
C HIS A 68 -6.69 13.55 -2.16
N SER A 69 -5.86 12.52 -2.28
CA SER A 69 -5.99 11.24 -1.57
C SER A 69 -4.83 11.05 -0.61
N GLY A 70 -5.06 10.30 0.46
CA GLY A 70 -4.02 9.89 1.41
C GLY A 70 -3.12 8.75 0.93
N VAL A 71 -3.41 8.13 -0.20
CA VAL A 71 -2.66 6.97 -0.73
C VAL A 71 -1.16 7.24 -0.81
N SER A 72 -0.75 8.37 -1.40
CA SER A 72 0.66 8.74 -1.52
C SER A 72 1.30 9.26 -0.23
N TRP A 73 0.50 9.55 0.79
CA TRP A 73 1.00 9.82 2.14
C TRP A 73 1.24 8.51 2.90
N VAL A 74 0.35 7.53 2.76
CA VAL A 74 0.54 6.19 3.33
C VAL A 74 1.80 5.56 2.74
N ASN A 75 1.91 5.49 1.40
CA ASN A 75 3.14 5.05 0.74
C ASN A 75 4.09 6.23 0.55
N ALA A 76 5.05 6.40 1.44
CA ALA A 76 6.08 7.43 1.29
C ALA A 76 7.00 7.07 0.12
N HIS A 77 6.98 7.92 -0.91
CA HIS A 77 7.78 7.74 -2.13
C HIS A 77 9.27 7.67 -1.79
N GLU A 78 9.98 6.68 -2.35
CA GLU A 78 11.40 6.39 -2.12
C GLU A 78 11.77 5.96 -0.68
N GLU A 79 10.79 5.86 0.22
CA GLU A 79 10.99 5.35 1.58
C GLU A 79 10.36 3.95 1.74
N SER A 80 9.04 3.80 1.54
CA SER A 80 8.30 2.54 1.68
C SER A 80 7.93 1.90 0.34
N GLY A 81 8.29 2.53 -0.75
CA GLY A 81 7.99 2.10 -2.10
C GLY A 81 8.00 3.23 -3.12
N ILE A 82 7.31 3.04 -4.24
CA ILE A 82 7.29 3.99 -5.36
C ILE A 82 5.85 4.43 -5.64
N ASN A 83 5.66 5.75 -5.81
CA ASN A 83 4.39 6.32 -6.26
C ASN A 83 4.50 6.76 -7.72
N VAL A 84 3.50 6.39 -8.54
CA VAL A 84 3.43 6.69 -9.97
C VAL A 84 2.19 7.51 -10.32
N VAL A 85 2.16 8.08 -11.51
CA VAL A 85 1.00 8.84 -12.00
C VAL A 85 -0.19 7.89 -12.21
N PRO A 86 -1.41 8.23 -11.76
CA PRO A 86 -2.60 7.43 -12.01
C PRO A 86 -2.88 7.25 -13.50
N GLY A 87 -3.21 6.01 -13.91
CA GLY A 87 -3.48 5.68 -15.31
C GLY A 87 -2.25 5.41 -16.17
N ASP A 88 -1.05 5.60 -15.66
CA ASP A 88 0.20 5.27 -16.36
C ASP A 88 0.62 3.83 -16.06
N ALA A 89 0.13 2.89 -16.87
CA ALA A 89 0.44 1.46 -16.73
C ALA A 89 1.94 1.17 -16.97
N TYR A 90 2.61 1.94 -17.83
CA TYR A 90 4.03 1.77 -18.09
C TYR A 90 4.87 2.17 -16.88
N ALA A 91 4.60 3.33 -16.28
CA ALA A 91 5.28 3.77 -15.07
C ALA A 91 5.03 2.79 -13.90
N LEU A 92 3.80 2.24 -13.78
CA LEU A 92 3.47 1.23 -12.78
C LEU A 92 4.32 -0.04 -12.96
N ALA A 93 4.41 -0.55 -14.18
CA ALA A 93 5.22 -1.73 -14.50
C ALA A 93 6.71 -1.48 -14.17
N LYS A 94 7.25 -0.34 -14.60
CA LYS A 94 8.66 0.03 -14.32
C LYS A 94 8.94 0.18 -12.83
N ALA A 95 8.01 0.69 -12.04
CA ALA A 95 8.17 0.78 -10.59
C ALA A 95 8.21 -0.61 -9.92
N ILE A 96 7.37 -1.54 -10.39
CA ILE A 96 7.38 -2.93 -9.91
C ILE A 96 8.71 -3.61 -10.29
N GLU A 97 9.13 -3.52 -11.56
CA GLU A 97 10.41 -4.07 -12.04
C GLU A 97 11.61 -3.52 -11.23
N ALA A 98 11.65 -2.22 -10.99
CA ALA A 98 12.73 -1.57 -10.26
C ALA A 98 12.90 -2.09 -8.82
N ILE A 99 11.82 -2.56 -8.21
CA ILE A 99 11.85 -3.19 -6.88
C ILE A 99 12.15 -4.69 -7.01
N ALA A 100 11.42 -5.39 -7.88
CA ALA A 100 11.45 -6.85 -7.93
C ALA A 100 12.76 -7.41 -8.51
N GLU A 101 13.40 -6.68 -9.43
CA GLU A 101 14.64 -7.12 -10.10
C GLU A 101 15.91 -6.65 -9.38
N ASN A 102 15.81 -5.84 -8.33
CA ASN A 102 16.94 -5.29 -7.61
C ASN A 102 16.84 -5.61 -6.11
N GLY A 103 17.57 -6.62 -5.66
CA GLY A 103 17.54 -7.07 -4.27
C GLY A 103 17.84 -5.95 -3.25
N ALA A 104 18.81 -5.08 -3.53
CA ALA A 104 19.11 -3.96 -2.63
C ALA A 104 17.98 -2.92 -2.56
N ALA A 105 17.27 -2.68 -3.68
CA ALA A 105 16.09 -1.83 -3.68
C ALA A 105 14.93 -2.50 -2.94
N TYR A 106 14.73 -3.80 -3.15
CA TYR A 106 13.73 -4.57 -2.43
C TYR A 106 13.96 -4.48 -0.92
N ASP A 107 15.14 -4.80 -0.45
CA ASP A 107 15.49 -4.79 0.98
C ASP A 107 15.26 -3.40 1.59
N ARG A 108 15.72 -2.35 0.93
CA ARG A 108 15.51 -0.97 1.37
C ARG A 108 14.05 -0.60 1.51
N TYR A 109 13.22 -0.90 0.51
CA TYR A 109 11.79 -0.56 0.54
C TYR A 109 11.01 -1.46 1.49
N SER A 110 11.40 -2.72 1.65
CA SER A 110 10.84 -3.67 2.61
C SER A 110 11.07 -3.17 4.04
N GLU A 111 12.30 -2.81 4.38
CA GLU A 111 12.64 -2.23 5.68
C GLU A 111 11.92 -0.89 5.90
N GLY A 112 11.92 -0.01 4.91
CA GLY A 112 11.22 1.28 4.95
C GLY A 112 9.71 1.12 5.19
N ALA A 113 9.07 0.17 4.51
CA ALA A 113 7.66 -0.15 4.68
C ALA A 113 7.35 -0.62 6.11
N LEU A 114 8.12 -1.58 6.62
CA LEU A 114 7.94 -2.09 7.98
C LEU A 114 8.19 -1.02 9.04
N ASN A 115 9.26 -0.25 8.90
CA ASN A 115 9.58 0.86 9.80
C ASN A 115 8.48 1.91 9.82
N ARG A 116 7.94 2.27 8.65
CA ARG A 116 6.84 3.22 8.54
C ARG A 116 5.56 2.71 9.20
N TYR A 117 5.22 1.44 8.98
CA TYR A 117 4.11 0.78 9.66
C TYR A 117 4.25 0.88 11.18
N GLN A 118 5.39 0.44 11.72
CA GLN A 118 5.64 0.42 13.16
C GLN A 118 5.62 1.82 13.78
N LYS A 119 6.10 2.82 13.04
CA LYS A 119 6.20 4.20 13.50
C LYS A 119 4.86 4.94 13.50
N LEU A 120 3.98 4.66 12.53
CA LEU A 120 2.80 5.49 12.26
C LEU A 120 1.46 4.78 12.36
N PHE A 121 1.40 3.47 12.03
CA PHE A 121 0.14 2.81 11.67
C PHE A 121 -0.27 1.67 12.60
N THR A 122 0.51 1.37 13.64
CA THR A 122 0.07 0.35 14.59
C THR A 122 -1.16 0.82 15.38
N LYS A 123 -1.96 -0.12 15.84
CA LYS A 123 -3.15 0.14 16.67
C LYS A 123 -2.82 1.01 17.89
N GLU A 124 -1.70 0.74 18.54
CA GLU A 124 -1.23 1.47 19.71
C GLU A 124 -0.93 2.92 19.37
N LYS A 125 -0.28 3.18 18.24
CA LYS A 125 0.01 4.53 17.74
C LYS A 125 -1.27 5.30 17.40
N MET A 126 -2.23 4.65 16.78
CA MET A 126 -3.53 5.25 16.47
C MET A 126 -4.26 5.63 17.76
N ILE A 127 -4.35 4.71 18.72
CA ILE A 127 -5.02 4.97 20.02
C ILE A 127 -4.33 6.10 20.77
N ALA A 128 -2.99 6.10 20.83
CA ALA A 128 -2.22 7.14 21.50
C ALA A 128 -2.49 8.54 20.91
N LYS A 129 -2.50 8.66 19.58
CA LYS A 129 -2.79 9.92 18.89
C LYS A 129 -4.24 10.40 19.09
N CYS A 130 -5.20 9.48 19.06
CA CYS A 130 -6.60 9.82 19.38
C CYS A 130 -6.74 10.34 20.79
N LYS A 131 -6.11 9.68 21.78
CA LYS A 131 -6.13 10.10 23.18
C LYS A 131 -5.50 11.49 23.36
N GLU A 132 -4.34 11.72 22.76
CA GLU A 132 -3.65 13.02 22.82
C GLU A 132 -4.53 14.16 22.28
N LEU A 133 -5.23 13.91 21.14
CA LEU A 133 -6.18 14.86 20.56
C LEU A 133 -7.33 15.15 21.52
N TYR A 134 -7.97 14.14 22.11
CA TYR A 134 -9.05 14.33 23.07
C TYR A 134 -8.60 15.08 24.33
N ASP A 135 -7.44 14.70 24.89
CA ASP A 135 -6.88 15.37 26.07
C ASP A 135 -6.55 16.85 25.80
N GLY A 136 -6.14 17.18 24.57
CA GLY A 136 -5.93 18.56 24.11
C GLY A 136 -7.22 19.37 24.09
N LEU A 137 -8.24 18.85 23.39
CA LEU A 137 -9.56 19.51 23.28
C LEU A 137 -10.23 19.72 24.66
N MET A 138 -10.11 18.76 25.55
CA MET A 138 -10.69 18.87 26.91
C MET A 138 -9.97 19.92 27.78
N LYS A 139 -8.72 20.26 27.51
CA LYS A 139 -8.01 21.36 28.19
C LYS A 139 -8.44 22.73 27.67
N GLU A 140 -8.62 22.87 26.35
CA GLU A 140 -9.09 24.12 25.74
C GLU A 140 -10.50 24.49 26.17
N THR A 141 -11.38 23.51 26.40
CA THR A 141 -12.79 23.73 26.81
C THR A 141 -12.94 24.16 28.27
N LYS A 142 -11.86 24.11 29.08
CA LYS A 142 -11.88 24.50 30.50
C LYS A 142 -11.30 25.91 30.78
N GLN A 143 -10.93 26.63 29.74
CA GLN A 143 -10.56 28.05 29.76
C GLN A 143 -11.72 28.92 29.29
#